data_ebf281c81d43028e38ab9cc886ccda9e
#
_entry.id   ebf281c81d43028e38ab9cc886ccda9e
#
_cell.length_a   1.000
_cell.length_b   1.000
_cell.length_c   1.000
_cell.angle_alpha   90.00
_cell.angle_beta   90.00
_cell.angle_gamma   90.00
#
_symmetry.space_group_name_H-M   'P 1'
#
loop_
_entity.id
_entity.type
_entity.pdbx_description
1 polymer ?
#
loop_
_entity_poly.entity_id
_entity_poly.type
_entity_poly.pdbx_seq_one_letter_code
_entity_poly.pdbx_strand_id
1 'polypeptide(L)'
;MYKKSVVLLMAPALFALASCKPHYELTAVSYSRILINNKYDAHPNHDAQAFLEPYKHQVDSIMSPVVGEVTEYMAARKPESKLSNLLADILQWGGKSYHEKVDFAVYNMGGIRAAFAKGKVTYGDVVDVAPFENKICFLTLTGEKVRELFAQIAATGGEAVSHGVNLVISKDHKLMDCKLNGMPIDDNKSYRVATLDYLAQGNDKLEAFKSGTDVVSPQTQENNVRFIIMNYFREQKVQNKPVSREIEGRIVVK
;
A
#
# COMPACT_ATOMS: atom_id res chain seq x y z
N MET A 1 -75.48 8.46 -38.94
CA MET A 1 -74.05 8.88 -39.05
C MET A 1 -73.40 9.43 -37.79
N TYR A 2 -74.16 9.94 -36.81
CA TYR A 2 -73.60 10.57 -35.60
C TYR A 2 -72.98 9.60 -34.57
N LYS A 3 -73.40 8.35 -34.45
CA LYS A 3 -72.92 7.39 -33.48
C LYS A 3 -71.44 6.94 -33.72
N LYS A 4 -71.03 6.83 -35.01
CA LYS A 4 -69.63 6.44 -35.33
C LYS A 4 -68.63 7.57 -35.13
N SER A 5 -69.04 8.82 -35.27
CA SER A 5 -68.16 10.00 -35.08
C SER A 5 -67.91 10.28 -33.60
N VAL A 6 -68.86 9.98 -32.71
CA VAL A 6 -68.70 10.15 -31.25
C VAL A 6 -67.72 9.10 -30.70
N VAL A 7 -67.76 7.87 -31.17
CA VAL A 7 -66.81 6.81 -30.78
C VAL A 7 -65.37 7.13 -31.24
N LEU A 8 -65.25 7.75 -32.42
CA LEU A 8 -63.94 8.11 -32.97
C LEU A 8 -63.28 9.28 -32.22
N LEU A 9 -64.08 10.18 -31.63
CA LEU A 9 -63.60 11.30 -30.81
C LEU A 9 -63.31 10.90 -29.35
N MET A 10 -63.97 9.87 -28.81
CA MET A 10 -63.68 9.38 -27.45
C MET A 10 -62.40 8.58 -27.36
N ALA A 11 -61.96 7.89 -28.41
CA ALA A 11 -60.70 7.09 -28.38
C ALA A 11 -59.45 7.96 -28.11
N PRO A 12 -59.18 9.08 -28.80
CA PRO A 12 -58.01 9.92 -28.48
C PRO A 12 -58.09 10.60 -27.12
N ALA A 13 -59.29 10.89 -26.59
CA ALA A 13 -59.46 11.47 -25.28
C ALA A 13 -59.12 10.52 -24.14
N LEU A 14 -59.36 9.23 -24.29
CA LEU A 14 -58.95 8.20 -23.34
C LEU A 14 -57.41 7.99 -23.33
N PHE A 15 -56.77 8.12 -24.48
CA PHE A 15 -55.29 8.04 -24.54
C PHE A 15 -54.58 9.26 -23.94
N ALA A 16 -55.17 10.43 -23.97
CA ALA A 16 -54.65 11.63 -23.34
C ALA A 16 -54.66 11.57 -21.81
N LEU A 17 -55.57 10.80 -21.19
CA LEU A 17 -55.62 10.59 -19.75
C LEU A 17 -54.60 9.58 -19.23
N ALA A 18 -54.02 8.75 -20.08
CA ALA A 18 -53.00 7.73 -19.73
C ALA A 18 -51.55 8.29 -19.76
N SER A 19 -51.36 9.56 -20.15
CA SER A 19 -50.03 10.13 -20.37
C SER A 19 -49.38 10.82 -19.17
N CYS A 20 -50.04 10.87 -18.01
CA CYS A 20 -49.46 11.42 -16.79
C CYS A 20 -48.51 10.39 -16.17
N LYS A 21 -47.23 10.39 -16.57
CA LYS A 21 -46.21 9.74 -15.79
C LYS A 21 -45.99 10.55 -14.51
N PRO A 22 -46.07 9.95 -13.32
CA PRO A 22 -45.76 10.65 -12.11
C PRO A 22 -44.27 11.12 -12.21
N HIS A 23 -44.08 12.40 -12.14
CA HIS A 23 -42.76 13.00 -12.09
C HIS A 23 -42.37 13.14 -10.63
N TYR A 24 -41.41 12.34 -10.21
CA TYR A 24 -40.86 12.41 -8.85
C TYR A 24 -39.63 13.31 -8.87
N GLU A 25 -39.67 14.37 -8.12
CA GLU A 25 -38.53 15.22 -7.86
C GLU A 25 -38.03 14.96 -6.44
N LEU A 26 -36.71 14.81 -6.32
CA LEU A 26 -36.05 14.70 -5.01
C LEU A 26 -36.10 16.07 -4.33
N THR A 27 -37.02 16.26 -3.41
CA THR A 27 -37.27 17.55 -2.74
C THR A 27 -36.39 17.76 -1.50
N ALA A 28 -35.98 16.69 -0.83
CA ALA A 28 -35.07 16.75 0.31
C ALA A 28 -34.37 15.42 0.56
N VAL A 29 -33.16 15.48 1.06
CA VAL A 29 -32.43 14.36 1.63
C VAL A 29 -32.15 14.67 3.09
N SER A 30 -32.64 13.84 4.01
CA SER A 30 -32.25 13.90 5.42
C SER A 30 -31.33 12.72 5.74
N TYR A 31 -30.30 12.97 6.53
CA TYR A 31 -29.43 11.92 7.04
C TYR A 31 -29.14 12.15 8.52
N SER A 32 -28.88 11.07 9.23
CA SER A 32 -28.36 11.11 10.59
C SER A 32 -27.08 10.29 10.66
N ARG A 33 -26.15 10.74 11.47
CA ARG A 33 -24.91 10.03 11.73
C ARG A 33 -25.04 9.22 13.03
N ILE A 34 -24.95 7.90 12.91
CA ILE A 34 -24.89 7.01 14.06
C ILE A 34 -23.42 6.67 14.29
N LEU A 35 -22.85 7.17 15.38
CA LEU A 35 -21.47 6.86 15.75
C LEU A 35 -21.42 5.50 16.45
N ILE A 36 -20.57 4.61 15.95
CA ILE A 36 -20.23 3.37 16.65
C ILE A 36 -19.20 3.72 17.72
N ASN A 37 -19.59 3.59 19.00
CA ASN A 37 -18.76 3.88 20.14
C ASN A 37 -19.10 2.94 21.31
N ASN A 38 -18.41 3.07 22.43
CA ASN A 38 -18.53 2.21 23.60
C ASN A 38 -19.92 2.16 24.27
N LYS A 39 -20.87 3.07 23.91
CA LYS A 39 -22.24 2.99 24.44
C LYS A 39 -22.96 1.68 24.05
N TYR A 40 -22.52 1.03 22.95
CA TYR A 40 -23.10 -0.24 22.51
C TYR A 40 -22.52 -1.45 23.27
N ASP A 41 -21.39 -1.29 23.96
CA ASP A 41 -20.73 -2.37 24.71
C ASP A 41 -21.55 -2.77 25.93
N ALA A 42 -22.41 -1.86 26.43
CA ALA A 42 -23.31 -2.12 27.55
C ALA A 42 -24.41 -3.15 27.22
N HIS A 43 -24.71 -3.35 25.94
CA HIS A 43 -25.77 -4.24 25.47
C HIS A 43 -25.25 -5.13 24.33
N PRO A 44 -24.35 -6.08 24.62
CA PRO A 44 -23.78 -6.96 23.59
C PRO A 44 -24.86 -7.87 23.00
N ASN A 45 -24.80 -8.10 21.71
CA ASN A 45 -25.66 -9.08 21.06
C ASN A 45 -25.03 -10.48 21.22
N HIS A 46 -25.54 -11.26 22.15
CA HIS A 46 -25.00 -12.59 22.48
C HIS A 46 -25.12 -13.59 21.34
N ASP A 47 -26.16 -13.51 20.51
CA ASP A 47 -26.33 -14.40 19.37
C ASP A 47 -25.29 -14.10 18.29
N ALA A 48 -25.02 -12.81 18.04
CA ALA A 48 -23.97 -12.40 17.12
C ALA A 48 -22.57 -12.80 17.64
N GLN A 49 -22.32 -12.67 18.95
CA GLN A 49 -21.08 -13.14 19.54
C GLN A 49 -20.89 -14.64 19.36
N ALA A 50 -21.91 -15.45 19.70
CA ALA A 50 -21.86 -16.90 19.56
C ALA A 50 -21.65 -17.33 18.10
N PHE A 51 -22.28 -16.63 17.15
CA PHE A 51 -22.10 -16.87 15.73
C PHE A 51 -20.66 -16.57 15.25
N LEU A 52 -20.06 -15.47 15.73
CA LEU A 52 -18.73 -15.02 15.31
C LEU A 52 -17.58 -15.74 16.02
N GLU A 53 -17.80 -16.30 17.20
CA GLU A 53 -16.76 -16.89 18.07
C GLU A 53 -15.90 -17.95 17.36
N PRO A 54 -16.44 -18.93 16.59
CA PRO A 54 -15.61 -19.91 15.89
C PRO A 54 -14.67 -19.26 14.85
N TYR A 55 -15.16 -18.25 14.13
CA TYR A 55 -14.37 -17.53 13.14
C TYR A 55 -13.28 -16.69 13.81
N LYS A 56 -13.62 -16.03 14.92
CA LYS A 56 -12.68 -15.26 15.72
C LYS A 56 -11.54 -16.12 16.22
N HIS A 57 -11.84 -17.29 16.79
CA HIS A 57 -10.82 -18.24 17.25
C HIS A 57 -9.89 -18.67 16.10
N GLN A 58 -10.43 -18.95 14.93
CA GLN A 58 -9.63 -19.31 13.76
C GLN A 58 -8.72 -18.17 13.33
N VAL A 59 -9.24 -16.95 13.24
CA VAL A 59 -8.45 -15.75 12.89
C VAL A 59 -7.38 -15.50 13.94
N ASP A 60 -7.73 -15.51 15.22
CA ASP A 60 -6.79 -15.27 16.32
C ASP A 60 -5.65 -16.29 16.33
N SER A 61 -5.94 -17.58 16.05
CA SER A 61 -4.91 -18.62 15.99
C SER A 61 -3.84 -18.36 14.91
N ILE A 62 -4.25 -17.73 13.79
CA ILE A 62 -3.36 -17.41 12.67
C ILE A 62 -2.65 -16.07 12.90
N MET A 63 -3.38 -15.05 13.40
CA MET A 63 -2.91 -13.67 13.46
C MET A 63 -2.13 -13.34 14.74
N SER A 64 -2.35 -14.05 15.85
CA SER A 64 -1.70 -13.75 17.13
C SER A 64 -0.24 -14.22 17.30
N PRO A 65 0.33 -15.16 16.52
CA PRO A 65 1.72 -15.55 16.71
C PRO A 65 2.68 -14.39 16.61
N VAL A 66 3.53 -14.22 17.65
CA VAL A 66 4.54 -13.16 17.71
C VAL A 66 5.73 -13.49 16.82
N VAL A 67 5.99 -12.64 15.83
CA VAL A 67 7.10 -12.81 14.88
C VAL A 67 8.36 -12.08 15.31
N GLY A 68 8.25 -11.01 16.13
CA GLY A 68 9.39 -10.22 16.59
C GLY A 68 8.98 -9.12 17.56
N GLU A 69 9.82 -8.09 17.65
CA GLU A 69 9.60 -6.94 18.52
C GLU A 69 10.18 -5.68 17.88
N VAL A 70 9.54 -4.52 18.11
CA VAL A 70 10.07 -3.19 17.77
C VAL A 70 10.31 -2.37 19.02
N THR A 71 11.39 -1.55 19.02
CA THR A 71 11.79 -0.75 20.19
C THR A 71 10.90 0.45 20.43
N GLU A 72 10.16 0.90 19.41
CA GLU A 72 9.37 2.12 19.44
C GLU A 72 8.22 2.08 18.43
N TYR A 73 7.31 3.05 18.54
CA TYR A 73 6.26 3.26 17.55
C TYR A 73 6.84 3.68 16.20
N MET A 74 6.48 3.00 15.12
CA MET A 74 6.92 3.29 13.76
C MET A 74 5.73 3.44 12.84
N ALA A 75 5.55 4.65 12.28
CA ALA A 75 4.55 4.95 11.25
C ALA A 75 5.22 5.44 9.97
N ALA A 76 4.55 5.21 8.83
CA ALA A 76 5.00 5.71 7.53
C ALA A 76 4.58 7.17 7.34
N ARG A 77 5.51 8.03 6.93
CA ARG A 77 5.30 9.45 6.58
C ARG A 77 6.29 9.86 5.50
N LYS A 78 5.82 10.66 4.53
CA LYS A 78 6.68 11.30 3.53
C LYS A 78 7.40 12.51 4.14
N PRO A 79 8.59 12.84 3.67
CA PRO A 79 9.36 12.17 2.63
C PRO A 79 10.07 10.90 3.10
N GLU A 80 10.38 10.80 4.39
CA GLU A 80 11.10 9.71 5.05
C GLU A 80 10.49 9.41 6.43
N SER A 81 10.53 8.18 6.86
CA SER A 81 10.10 7.74 8.18
C SER A 81 10.83 6.46 8.61
N LYS A 82 10.84 6.18 9.92
CA LYS A 82 11.45 4.95 10.44
C LYS A 82 10.84 3.69 9.83
N LEU A 83 9.51 3.66 9.64
CA LEU A 83 8.83 2.50 9.04
C LEU A 83 9.14 2.37 7.55
N SER A 84 9.15 3.47 6.80
CA SER A 84 9.51 3.42 5.38
C SER A 84 10.94 2.94 5.18
N ASN A 85 11.88 3.43 6.01
CA ASN A 85 13.26 2.98 5.99
C ASN A 85 13.35 1.48 6.30
N LEU A 86 12.63 1.01 7.33
CA LEU A 86 12.61 -0.41 7.69
C LEU A 86 12.13 -1.29 6.55
N LEU A 87 11.01 -0.97 5.91
CA LEU A 87 10.42 -1.83 4.88
C LEU A 87 11.28 -1.88 3.61
N ALA A 88 11.86 -0.76 3.19
CA ALA A 88 12.77 -0.73 2.07
C ALA A 88 14.07 -1.54 2.36
N ASP A 89 14.62 -1.43 3.58
CA ASP A 89 15.78 -2.21 4.00
C ASP A 89 15.46 -3.71 4.06
N ILE A 90 14.24 -4.08 4.47
CA ILE A 90 13.80 -5.48 4.45
C ILE A 90 13.72 -6.03 3.03
N LEU A 91 13.27 -5.26 2.04
CA LEU A 91 13.31 -5.69 0.64
C LEU A 91 14.74 -5.93 0.16
N GLN A 92 15.66 -5.03 0.49
CA GLN A 92 17.08 -5.22 0.15
C GLN A 92 17.68 -6.43 0.85
N TRP A 93 17.41 -6.62 2.14
CA TRP A 93 17.80 -7.79 2.91
C TRP A 93 17.22 -9.09 2.30
N GLY A 94 15.97 -9.05 1.85
CA GLY A 94 15.27 -10.16 1.24
C GLY A 94 15.98 -10.73 0.02
N GLY A 95 16.75 -9.91 -0.72
CA GLY A 95 17.54 -10.35 -1.87
C GLY A 95 18.48 -11.53 -1.57
N LYS A 96 18.94 -11.66 -0.32
CA LYS A 96 19.83 -12.77 0.09
C LYS A 96 19.21 -14.14 -0.17
N SER A 97 17.93 -14.31 0.08
CA SER A 97 17.22 -15.57 -0.10
C SER A 97 17.07 -15.97 -1.58
N TYR A 98 17.28 -15.03 -2.49
CA TYR A 98 17.19 -15.20 -3.94
C TYR A 98 18.57 -15.14 -4.61
N HIS A 99 19.66 -15.08 -3.83
CA HIS A 99 21.04 -14.90 -4.33
C HIS A 99 21.23 -13.61 -5.15
N GLU A 100 20.38 -12.59 -4.88
CA GLU A 100 20.43 -11.30 -5.56
C GLU A 100 21.34 -10.32 -4.81
N LYS A 101 22.23 -9.67 -5.56
CA LYS A 101 23.07 -8.57 -5.04
C LYS A 101 22.38 -7.25 -5.33
N VAL A 102 21.50 -6.83 -4.42
CA VAL A 102 20.68 -5.64 -4.56
C VAL A 102 21.49 -4.40 -4.21
N ASP A 103 21.57 -3.43 -5.14
CA ASP A 103 22.22 -2.15 -4.90
C ASP A 103 21.35 -1.23 -4.02
N PHE A 104 20.05 -1.20 -4.29
CA PHE A 104 19.07 -0.48 -3.46
C PHE A 104 17.66 -1.07 -3.62
N ALA A 105 16.76 -0.67 -2.74
CA ALA A 105 15.37 -1.10 -2.81
C ALA A 105 14.40 0.09 -2.72
N VAL A 106 13.22 -0.10 -3.32
CA VAL A 106 12.10 0.87 -3.27
C VAL A 106 10.83 0.14 -2.86
N TYR A 107 10.16 0.66 -1.81
CA TYR A 107 8.82 0.25 -1.40
C TYR A 107 7.87 1.44 -1.50
N ASN A 108 6.63 1.25 -1.93
CA ASN A 108 5.68 2.36 -2.08
C ASN A 108 5.06 2.76 -0.74
N MET A 109 5.09 4.05 -0.44
CA MET A 109 4.49 4.59 0.80
C MET A 109 2.99 4.33 0.88
N GLY A 110 2.29 4.36 -0.25
CA GLY A 110 0.85 4.06 -0.35
C GLY A 110 0.50 2.61 0.00
N GLY A 111 1.46 1.70 -0.10
CA GLY A 111 1.32 0.29 0.28
C GLY A 111 1.43 0.02 1.78
N ILE A 112 1.91 0.98 2.57
CA ILE A 112 2.06 0.87 4.03
C ILE A 112 0.76 1.36 4.68
N ARG A 113 -0.03 0.45 5.27
CA ARG A 113 -1.41 0.73 5.66
C ARG A 113 -1.64 0.89 7.15
N ALA A 114 -0.67 0.51 7.98
CA ALA A 114 -0.70 0.64 9.43
C ALA A 114 0.68 1.02 9.99
N ALA A 115 0.78 1.16 11.29
CA ALA A 115 2.01 1.40 12.02
C ALA A 115 2.32 0.22 12.94
N PHE A 116 3.59 -0.01 13.27
CA PHE A 116 3.95 -0.89 14.36
C PHE A 116 3.88 -0.13 15.69
N ALA A 117 3.13 -0.68 16.65
CA ALA A 117 3.19 -0.22 18.04
C ALA A 117 4.49 -0.70 18.70
N LYS A 118 4.99 0.06 19.66
CA LYS A 118 6.13 -0.39 20.47
C LYS A 118 5.84 -1.73 21.15
N GLY A 119 6.79 -2.65 21.09
CA GLY A 119 6.72 -3.97 21.73
C GLY A 119 6.59 -5.11 20.73
N LYS A 120 5.84 -6.15 21.11
CA LYS A 120 5.69 -7.37 20.30
C LYS A 120 4.98 -7.09 18.98
N VAL A 121 5.50 -7.69 17.92
CA VAL A 121 4.91 -7.67 16.58
C VAL A 121 4.36 -9.05 16.27
N THR A 122 3.08 -9.13 15.95
CA THR A 122 2.39 -10.35 15.57
C THR A 122 2.32 -10.54 14.07
N TYR A 123 1.87 -11.71 13.63
CA TYR A 123 1.54 -11.96 12.22
C TYR A 123 0.49 -10.94 11.72
N GLY A 124 -0.55 -10.69 12.54
CA GLY A 124 -1.61 -9.74 12.23
C GLY A 124 -1.08 -8.32 12.04
N ASP A 125 -0.18 -7.84 12.89
CA ASP A 125 0.44 -6.51 12.74
C ASP A 125 1.18 -6.37 11.40
N VAL A 126 1.85 -7.43 10.95
CA VAL A 126 2.52 -7.42 9.62
C VAL A 126 1.50 -7.40 8.49
N VAL A 127 0.39 -8.14 8.62
CA VAL A 127 -0.71 -8.10 7.64
C VAL A 127 -1.34 -6.72 7.58
N ASP A 128 -1.54 -6.05 8.72
CA ASP A 128 -2.10 -4.69 8.76
C ASP A 128 -1.16 -3.67 8.11
N VAL A 129 0.14 -3.79 8.33
CA VAL A 129 1.16 -2.91 7.71
C VAL A 129 1.28 -3.17 6.20
N ALA A 130 1.27 -4.44 5.77
CA ALA A 130 1.46 -4.86 4.38
C ALA A 130 0.31 -5.80 3.93
N PRO A 131 -0.94 -5.30 3.77
CA PRO A 131 -2.11 -6.13 3.50
C PRO A 131 -2.16 -6.69 2.08
N PHE A 132 -1.44 -6.08 1.15
CA PHE A 132 -1.47 -6.48 -0.26
C PHE A 132 -0.65 -7.75 -0.51
N GLU A 133 -1.06 -8.53 -1.51
CA GLU A 133 -0.36 -9.76 -1.90
C GLU A 133 0.76 -9.52 -2.92
N ASN A 134 1.41 -8.36 -2.83
CA ASN A 134 2.54 -8.03 -3.69
C ASN A 134 3.71 -8.99 -3.45
N LYS A 135 4.34 -9.41 -4.54
CA LYS A 135 5.54 -10.25 -4.52
C LYS A 135 6.79 -9.39 -4.60
N ILE A 136 7.87 -9.90 -4.03
CA ILE A 136 9.17 -9.28 -4.26
C ILE A 136 9.55 -9.40 -5.74
N CYS A 137 10.13 -8.33 -6.26
CA CYS A 137 10.62 -8.28 -7.63
C CYS A 137 12.01 -7.67 -7.65
N PHE A 138 12.88 -8.28 -8.42
CA PHE A 138 14.24 -7.80 -8.70
C PHE A 138 14.33 -7.48 -10.18
N LEU A 139 14.92 -6.33 -10.50
CA LEU A 139 15.14 -5.91 -11.88
C LEU A 139 16.42 -5.07 -11.98
N THR A 140 16.95 -4.97 -13.17
CA THR A 140 18.14 -4.17 -13.46
C THR A 140 17.74 -2.90 -14.20
N LEU A 141 18.18 -1.74 -13.70
CA LEU A 141 18.00 -0.43 -14.34
C LEU A 141 19.36 0.15 -14.74
N THR A 142 19.44 0.82 -15.90
CA THR A 142 20.58 1.68 -16.23
C THR A 142 20.63 2.89 -15.29
N GLY A 143 21.80 3.50 -15.13
CA GLY A 143 21.92 4.68 -14.26
C GLY A 143 21.04 5.85 -14.72
N GLU A 144 20.85 6.02 -16.04
CA GLU A 144 19.87 6.99 -16.58
C GLU A 144 18.46 6.70 -16.04
N LYS A 145 18.02 5.43 -16.05
CA LYS A 145 16.69 5.02 -15.55
C LYS A 145 16.59 5.09 -14.03
N VAL A 146 17.69 4.89 -13.30
CA VAL A 146 17.73 5.15 -11.86
C VAL A 146 17.53 6.63 -11.56
N ARG A 147 18.16 7.54 -12.31
CA ARG A 147 17.91 8.99 -12.15
C ARG A 147 16.46 9.37 -12.49
N GLU A 148 15.89 8.80 -13.54
CA GLU A 148 14.48 8.98 -13.88
C GLU A 148 13.58 8.50 -12.74
N LEU A 149 13.84 7.30 -12.19
CA LEU A 149 13.12 6.77 -11.04
C LEU A 149 13.20 7.71 -9.83
N PHE A 150 14.39 8.22 -9.51
CA PHE A 150 14.56 9.15 -8.39
C PHE A 150 13.86 10.50 -8.63
N ALA A 151 13.80 10.96 -9.88
CA ALA A 151 12.99 12.13 -10.23
C ALA A 151 11.48 11.87 -10.07
N GLN A 152 11.01 10.68 -10.41
CA GLN A 152 9.63 10.26 -10.21
C GLN A 152 9.30 10.11 -8.71
N ILE A 153 10.21 9.56 -7.91
CA ILE A 153 10.09 9.51 -6.45
C ILE A 153 10.02 10.93 -5.85
N ALA A 154 10.85 11.84 -6.33
CA ALA A 154 10.79 13.25 -5.91
C ALA A 154 9.43 13.88 -6.24
N ALA A 155 8.92 13.65 -7.46
CA ALA A 155 7.63 14.18 -7.93
C ALA A 155 6.43 13.69 -7.10
N THR A 156 6.52 12.51 -6.48
CA THR A 156 5.49 12.02 -5.54
C THR A 156 5.67 12.56 -4.11
N GLY A 157 6.71 13.35 -3.85
CA GLY A 157 7.06 13.86 -2.51
C GLY A 157 7.81 12.84 -1.64
N GLY A 158 8.38 11.80 -2.24
CA GLY A 158 9.14 10.72 -1.60
C GLY A 158 8.42 9.38 -1.60
N GLU A 159 9.20 8.32 -1.68
CA GLU A 159 8.81 6.92 -1.46
C GLU A 159 9.82 6.26 -0.50
N ALA A 160 9.51 5.07 -0.02
CA ALA A 160 10.45 4.36 0.83
C ALA A 160 11.65 3.86 0.03
N VAL A 161 12.85 4.30 0.38
CA VAL A 161 14.11 3.88 -0.24
C VAL A 161 15.03 3.24 0.80
N SER A 162 15.82 2.25 0.38
CA SER A 162 16.73 1.55 1.29
C SER A 162 17.94 2.41 1.69
N HIS A 163 18.65 1.95 2.72
CA HIS A 163 19.90 2.54 3.15
C HIS A 163 20.87 2.73 1.98
N GLY A 164 21.64 3.83 2.03
CA GLY A 164 22.58 4.22 0.97
C GLY A 164 21.99 5.13 -0.10
N VAL A 165 20.67 5.16 -0.31
CA VAL A 165 20.03 6.14 -1.20
C VAL A 165 19.95 7.49 -0.48
N ASN A 166 20.40 8.55 -1.17
CA ASN A 166 20.27 9.93 -0.69
C ASN A 166 19.71 10.80 -1.80
N LEU A 167 18.53 11.37 -1.56
CA LEU A 167 17.84 12.27 -2.48
C LEU A 167 17.66 13.64 -1.83
N VAL A 168 17.96 14.69 -2.57
CA VAL A 168 17.58 16.05 -2.21
C VAL A 168 16.50 16.50 -3.16
N ILE A 169 15.33 16.84 -2.61
CA ILE A 169 14.18 17.28 -3.38
C ILE A 169 13.80 18.71 -3.02
N SER A 170 13.34 19.49 -3.98
CA SER A 170 12.84 20.84 -3.73
C SER A 170 11.43 20.80 -3.12
N LYS A 171 10.98 21.94 -2.57
CA LYS A 171 9.58 22.13 -2.12
C LYS A 171 8.56 21.93 -3.23
N ASP A 172 8.97 22.12 -4.48
CA ASP A 172 8.16 21.88 -5.68
C ASP A 172 8.26 20.42 -6.15
N HIS A 173 8.78 19.52 -5.32
CA HIS A 173 8.91 18.10 -5.60
C HIS A 173 9.80 17.79 -6.83
N LYS A 174 10.86 18.56 -7.06
CA LYS A 174 11.85 18.29 -8.10
C LYS A 174 13.11 17.69 -7.49
N LEU A 175 13.69 16.70 -8.16
CA LEU A 175 14.97 16.14 -7.78
C LEU A 175 16.08 17.19 -7.99
N MET A 176 16.82 17.50 -6.94
CA MET A 176 17.96 18.43 -6.95
C MET A 176 19.30 17.71 -6.95
N ASP A 177 19.41 16.62 -6.18
CA ASP A 177 20.61 15.78 -6.10
C ASP A 177 20.21 14.34 -5.77
N CYS A 178 20.97 13.38 -6.28
CA CYS A 178 20.79 11.96 -5.94
C CYS A 178 22.12 11.23 -5.87
N LYS A 179 22.28 10.43 -4.83
CA LYS A 179 23.47 9.60 -4.59
C LYS A 179 23.07 8.21 -4.14
N LEU A 180 23.94 7.27 -4.42
CA LEU A 180 23.88 5.92 -3.87
C LEU A 180 25.21 5.60 -3.20
N ASN A 181 25.18 5.25 -1.91
CA ASN A 181 26.36 5.01 -1.07
C ASN A 181 27.37 6.18 -1.12
N GLY A 182 26.85 7.41 -1.09
CA GLY A 182 27.62 8.64 -1.15
C GLY A 182 28.17 9.01 -2.53
N MET A 183 28.02 8.17 -3.54
CA MET A 183 28.49 8.40 -4.91
C MET A 183 27.35 8.87 -5.83
N PRO A 184 27.60 9.81 -6.75
CA PRO A 184 26.64 10.12 -7.81
C PRO A 184 26.26 8.90 -8.63
N ILE A 185 25.03 8.91 -9.16
CA ILE A 185 24.59 7.84 -10.07
C ILE A 185 25.37 7.96 -11.38
N ASP A 186 25.99 6.84 -11.78
CA ASP A 186 26.75 6.73 -13.05
C ASP A 186 25.80 6.18 -14.13
N ASP A 187 25.54 6.97 -15.17
CA ASP A 187 24.60 6.63 -16.25
C ASP A 187 25.01 5.38 -17.03
N ASN A 188 26.32 5.09 -17.08
CA ASN A 188 26.87 3.97 -17.81
C ASN A 188 26.85 2.65 -17.02
N LYS A 189 26.46 2.69 -15.74
CA LYS A 189 26.32 1.51 -14.90
C LYS A 189 24.91 0.98 -14.89
N SER A 190 24.81 -0.31 -14.59
CA SER A 190 23.56 -0.96 -14.27
C SER A 190 23.44 -1.17 -12.76
N TYR A 191 22.23 -1.03 -12.25
CA TYR A 191 21.93 -1.15 -10.83
C TYR A 191 20.84 -2.21 -10.60
N ARG A 192 21.11 -3.13 -9.69
CA ARG A 192 20.15 -4.17 -9.30
C ARG A 192 19.21 -3.65 -8.22
N VAL A 193 17.93 -3.62 -8.51
CA VAL A 193 16.91 -3.00 -7.64
C VAL A 193 15.95 -4.06 -7.14
N ALA A 194 15.66 -4.04 -5.83
CA ALA A 194 14.56 -4.80 -5.25
C ALA A 194 13.33 -3.89 -5.08
N THR A 195 12.18 -4.39 -5.48
CA THR A 195 10.91 -3.67 -5.35
C THR A 195 9.73 -4.64 -5.26
N LEU A 196 8.51 -4.14 -5.42
CA LEU A 196 7.29 -4.92 -5.51
C LEU A 196 6.97 -5.20 -6.99
N ASP A 197 6.37 -6.36 -7.28
CA ASP A 197 5.85 -6.67 -8.62
C ASP A 197 4.85 -5.61 -9.11
N TYR A 198 4.07 -5.03 -8.19
CA TYR A 198 3.20 -3.89 -8.43
C TYR A 198 3.96 -2.66 -8.96
N LEU A 199 5.08 -2.29 -8.32
CA LEU A 199 5.89 -1.14 -8.73
C LEU A 199 6.68 -1.43 -10.01
N ALA A 200 7.15 -2.67 -10.20
CA ALA A 200 7.85 -3.08 -11.41
C ALA A 200 7.02 -2.87 -12.68
N GLN A 201 5.70 -2.83 -12.57
CA GLN A 201 4.76 -2.51 -13.65
C GLN A 201 4.61 -1.00 -13.91
N GLY A 202 5.35 -0.13 -13.18
CA GLY A 202 5.30 1.32 -13.32
C GLY A 202 4.12 1.98 -12.60
N ASN A 203 3.51 1.28 -11.65
CA ASN A 203 2.45 1.87 -10.82
C ASN A 203 2.99 2.97 -9.89
N ASP A 204 2.10 3.72 -9.26
CA ASP A 204 2.39 4.87 -8.39
C ASP A 204 3.23 5.96 -9.09
N LYS A 205 3.12 6.07 -10.42
CA LYS A 205 3.86 7.01 -11.28
C LYS A 205 5.39 6.74 -11.33
N LEU A 206 5.82 5.54 -10.99
CA LEU A 206 7.22 5.11 -11.08
C LEU A 206 7.49 4.37 -12.40
N GLU A 207 7.20 5.06 -13.51
CA GLU A 207 7.23 4.53 -14.88
C GLU A 207 8.62 4.00 -15.30
N ALA A 208 9.70 4.54 -14.70
CA ALA A 208 11.07 4.12 -14.98
C ALA A 208 11.27 2.61 -14.74
N PHE A 209 10.52 2.00 -13.84
CA PHE A 209 10.58 0.57 -13.59
C PHE A 209 10.21 -0.29 -14.81
N LYS A 210 9.37 0.21 -15.72
CA LYS A 210 9.00 -0.51 -16.95
C LYS A 210 10.20 -0.77 -17.89
N SER A 211 11.27 -0.01 -17.73
CA SER A 211 12.52 -0.20 -18.48
C SER A 211 13.45 -1.24 -17.86
N GLY A 212 13.01 -1.91 -16.78
CA GLY A 212 13.80 -2.93 -16.09
C GLY A 212 14.06 -4.16 -16.95
N THR A 213 15.29 -4.64 -16.91
CA THR A 213 15.72 -5.89 -17.52
C THR A 213 16.04 -6.93 -16.45
N ASP A 214 16.33 -8.16 -16.85
CA ASP A 214 16.68 -9.28 -15.96
C ASP A 214 15.70 -9.42 -14.79
N VAL A 215 14.42 -9.35 -15.12
CA VAL A 215 13.35 -9.36 -14.12
C VAL A 215 13.23 -10.74 -13.48
N VAL A 216 13.37 -10.78 -12.16
CA VAL A 216 13.13 -11.96 -11.31
C VAL A 216 11.99 -11.61 -10.36
N SER A 217 10.81 -12.20 -10.58
CA SER A 217 9.62 -11.96 -9.77
C SER A 217 8.88 -13.28 -9.54
N PRO A 218 9.34 -14.10 -8.58
CA PRO A 218 8.69 -15.37 -8.29
C PRO A 218 7.30 -15.17 -7.71
N GLN A 219 6.31 -15.92 -8.21
CA GLN A 219 4.88 -15.66 -7.97
C GLN A 219 4.25 -16.59 -6.93
N THR A 220 5.01 -17.46 -6.31
CA THR A 220 4.46 -18.34 -5.27
C THR A 220 4.13 -17.56 -3.99
N GLN A 221 3.33 -18.15 -3.11
CA GLN A 221 2.81 -17.45 -1.94
C GLN A 221 3.91 -16.99 -0.97
N GLU A 222 4.96 -17.81 -0.79
CA GLU A 222 6.09 -17.50 0.09
C GLU A 222 6.89 -16.26 -0.34
N ASN A 223 6.78 -15.85 -1.61
CA ASN A 223 7.43 -14.66 -2.15
C ASN A 223 6.63 -13.38 -1.92
N ASN A 224 5.47 -13.49 -1.28
CA ASN A 224 4.72 -12.33 -0.85
C ASN A 224 5.53 -11.53 0.19
N VAL A 225 5.62 -10.22 -0.04
CA VAL A 225 6.47 -9.32 0.76
C VAL A 225 6.15 -9.38 2.25
N ARG A 226 4.89 -9.62 2.65
CA ARG A 226 4.54 -9.81 4.07
C ARG A 226 5.29 -10.97 4.71
N PHE A 227 5.55 -12.08 4.00
CA PHE A 227 6.31 -13.19 4.53
C PHE A 227 7.81 -12.86 4.62
N ILE A 228 8.33 -12.05 3.69
CA ILE A 228 9.71 -11.56 3.77
C ILE A 228 9.88 -10.66 4.99
N ILE A 229 8.92 -9.76 5.25
CA ILE A 229 8.89 -8.94 6.47
C ILE A 229 8.86 -9.82 7.72
N MET A 230 7.99 -10.82 7.78
CA MET A 230 7.92 -11.75 8.92
C MET A 230 9.22 -12.54 9.11
N ASN A 231 9.82 -13.01 8.03
CA ASN A 231 11.08 -13.76 8.10
C ASN A 231 12.22 -12.88 8.63
N TYR A 232 12.26 -11.61 8.24
CA TYR A 232 13.19 -10.65 8.82
C TYR A 232 13.00 -10.51 10.33
N PHE A 233 11.75 -10.29 10.79
CA PHE A 233 11.46 -10.20 12.21
C PHE A 233 11.81 -11.48 12.97
N ARG A 234 11.52 -12.65 12.39
CA ARG A 234 11.88 -13.95 12.99
C ARG A 234 13.39 -14.13 13.12
N GLU A 235 14.17 -13.73 12.10
CA GLU A 235 15.62 -13.75 12.16
C GLU A 235 16.15 -12.85 13.28
N GLN A 236 15.63 -11.62 13.39
CA GLN A 236 16.01 -10.71 14.46
C GLN A 236 15.63 -11.26 15.85
N LYS A 237 14.46 -11.89 15.97
CA LYS A 237 13.97 -12.51 17.19
C LYS A 237 14.89 -13.65 17.65
N VAL A 238 15.33 -14.52 16.74
CA VAL A 238 16.29 -15.60 17.06
C VAL A 238 17.60 -15.03 17.61
N GLN A 239 18.02 -13.85 17.13
CA GLN A 239 19.21 -13.16 17.62
C GLN A 239 18.96 -12.32 18.89
N ASN A 240 17.74 -12.34 19.47
CA ASN A 240 17.31 -11.49 20.59
C ASN A 240 17.53 -9.99 20.31
N LYS A 241 17.35 -9.55 19.07
CA LYS A 241 17.51 -8.16 18.64
C LYS A 241 16.14 -7.55 18.32
N PRO A 242 15.61 -6.66 19.18
CA PRO A 242 14.45 -5.85 18.81
C PRO A 242 14.76 -4.98 17.59
N VAL A 243 13.79 -4.85 16.71
CA VAL A 243 13.96 -4.06 15.48
C VAL A 243 13.81 -2.58 15.76
N SER A 244 14.73 -1.78 15.24
CA SER A 244 14.67 -0.32 15.23
C SER A 244 15.14 0.23 13.90
N ARG A 245 14.78 1.47 13.60
CA ARG A 245 15.33 2.25 12.48
C ARG A 245 15.38 3.71 12.86
N GLU A 246 16.32 4.41 12.24
CA GLU A 246 16.47 5.85 12.42
C GLU A 246 16.07 6.62 11.15
N ILE A 247 15.83 7.92 11.31
CA ILE A 247 15.74 8.86 10.19
C ILE A 247 17.18 9.20 9.79
N GLU A 248 17.57 8.88 8.57
CA GLU A 248 18.95 8.99 8.09
C GLU A 248 19.15 10.14 7.11
N GLY A 249 18.06 10.83 6.73
CA GLY A 249 18.11 11.85 5.68
C GLY A 249 18.22 11.22 4.30
N ARG A 250 17.58 10.06 4.10
CA ARG A 250 17.53 9.39 2.77
C ARG A 250 16.83 10.27 1.75
N ILE A 251 15.80 11.01 2.17
CA ILE A 251 15.10 11.99 1.35
C ILE A 251 14.95 13.28 2.15
N VAL A 252 15.59 14.35 1.66
CA VAL A 252 15.57 15.66 2.31
C VAL A 252 14.89 16.67 1.40
N VAL A 253 13.96 17.47 1.97
CA VAL A 253 13.31 18.60 1.27
C VAL A 253 14.05 19.89 1.60
N LYS A 254 14.41 20.67 0.56
CA LYS A 254 15.08 21.98 0.67
C LYS A 254 14.30 23.10 -0.04
#